data_46c84acbae3c3146730f82a24854650a
#
_entry.id   46c84acbae3c3146730f82a24854650a
#
_cell.length_a   1.000
_cell.length_b   1.000
_cell.length_c   1.000
_cell.angle_alpha   90.00
_cell.angle_beta   90.00
_cell.angle_gamma   90.00
#
_symmetry.space_group_name_H-M   'P 1'
#
loop_
_entity.id
_entity.type
_entity.pdbx_description
1 polymer ?
#
loop_
_entity_poly.entity_id
_entity_poly.type
_entity_poly.pdbx_seq_one_letter_code
_entity_poly.pdbx_strand_id
1 'polypeptide(L)'
;MRVSNILFVAGSASLALAAPVRENKRAASNGTFTFLGINESGPEFGETNLPGTLGTDYVWPTLSTIDTFLPKFNIFRINILMERLTHDSMTASLDATYLADLKKTVNYITNKGAYAMIVPHNYGRFSGSVISDVDAFGTWWSNVATEFANNTQVVFDINNEFHDMDQDVVVKLNQAGIDAIRGAGATSQYITVEGNSWTGAWSWKTSGNADSMGDLTDTQEGKLIYQMHQYLDSDSSGTSETCVSTTIGQERLEAATTWLKNNNKKGLLGEFAGGNNDQCKTAVKGMLDYMKENNDVWQGALWWAAGPWWGDYMYSMEPTDGVAYTSYLDILASYA
;
A
#
# COMPACT_ATOMS: atom_id res chain seq x y z
N MET A 1 -72.71 20.44 55.63
CA MET A 1 -72.65 19.47 54.58
C MET A 1 -71.82 20.06 53.43
N ARG A 2 -70.59 19.61 53.25
CA ARG A 2 -69.72 19.99 52.13
C ARG A 2 -69.45 18.73 51.31
N VAL A 3 -69.83 18.75 50.06
CA VAL A 3 -69.64 17.67 49.11
C VAL A 3 -68.33 18.00 48.33
N SER A 4 -67.37 17.11 48.42
CA SER A 4 -66.12 17.24 47.70
C SER A 4 -66.21 16.49 46.37
N ASN A 5 -65.98 17.20 45.27
CA ASN A 5 -65.87 16.61 43.95
C ASN A 5 -64.44 16.09 43.74
N ILE A 6 -64.32 14.81 43.38
CA ILE A 6 -63.07 14.16 42.97
C ILE A 6 -63.03 14.22 41.47
N LEU A 7 -62.00 14.88 40.90
CA LEU A 7 -61.74 14.89 39.48
C LEU A 7 -60.84 13.69 39.14
N PHE A 8 -61.28 12.81 38.26
CA PHE A 8 -60.47 11.79 37.66
C PHE A 8 -59.77 12.38 36.43
N VAL A 9 -58.42 12.39 36.45
CA VAL A 9 -57.60 12.68 35.26
C VAL A 9 -57.24 11.37 34.59
N ALA A 10 -57.76 11.13 33.39
CA ALA A 10 -57.41 10.00 32.57
C ALA A 10 -56.10 10.34 31.82
N GLY A 11 -55.00 9.69 32.18
CA GLY A 11 -53.74 9.77 31.45
C GLY A 11 -53.74 8.87 30.22
N SER A 12 -53.67 9.51 29.04
CA SER A 12 -53.48 8.79 27.78
C SER A 12 -52.01 8.41 27.59
N ALA A 13 -51.70 7.13 27.69
CA ALA A 13 -50.39 6.59 27.33
C ALA A 13 -50.26 6.45 25.81
N SER A 14 -49.48 7.29 25.19
CA SER A 14 -49.12 7.17 23.76
C SER A 14 -48.02 6.13 23.59
N LEU A 15 -48.36 4.97 23.02
CA LEU A 15 -47.41 3.97 22.55
C LEU A 15 -46.73 4.51 21.29
N ALA A 16 -45.48 4.91 21.41
CA ALA A 16 -44.63 5.20 20.27
C ALA A 16 -44.18 3.87 19.62
N LEU A 17 -44.76 3.53 18.48
CA LEU A 17 -44.30 2.48 17.61
C LEU A 17 -42.94 2.91 17.00
N ALA A 18 -41.86 2.25 17.42
CA ALA A 18 -40.58 2.40 16.75
C ALA A 18 -40.68 1.84 15.32
N ALA A 19 -40.50 2.70 14.32
CA ALA A 19 -40.41 2.27 12.95
C ALA A 19 -39.17 1.38 12.76
N PRO A 20 -39.24 0.30 11.96
CA PRO A 20 -38.07 -0.53 11.71
C PRO A 20 -36.99 0.29 11.02
N VAL A 21 -35.78 0.28 11.58
CA VAL A 21 -34.60 0.83 10.95
C VAL A 21 -34.42 0.05 9.62
N ARG A 22 -34.64 0.72 8.51
CA ARG A 22 -34.26 0.19 7.21
C ARG A 22 -32.73 0.10 7.19
N GLU A 23 -32.18 -1.09 7.29
CA GLU A 23 -30.85 -1.37 6.81
C GLU A 23 -30.80 -0.95 5.32
N ASN A 24 -30.19 0.19 5.05
CA ASN A 24 -29.77 0.50 3.70
C ASN A 24 -28.68 -0.52 3.34
N LYS A 25 -29.07 -1.64 2.74
CA LYS A 25 -28.15 -2.43 1.93
C LYS A 25 -27.68 -1.47 0.83
N ARG A 26 -26.49 -0.87 1.02
CA ARG A 26 -25.78 -0.22 -0.06
C ARG A 26 -25.72 -1.24 -1.20
N ALA A 27 -26.22 -0.86 -2.36
CA ALA A 27 -26.05 -1.64 -3.57
C ALA A 27 -24.53 -1.88 -3.70
N ALA A 28 -24.14 -3.15 -3.86
CA ALA A 28 -22.75 -3.50 -4.19
C ALA A 28 -22.40 -2.64 -5.41
N SER A 29 -21.44 -1.73 -5.23
CA SER A 29 -20.91 -0.97 -6.36
C SER A 29 -20.18 -2.02 -7.21
N ASN A 30 -20.52 -2.13 -8.49
CA ASN A 30 -19.71 -2.87 -9.47
C ASN A 30 -18.39 -2.10 -9.71
N GLY A 31 -17.67 -1.77 -8.62
CA GLY A 31 -16.48 -0.97 -8.65
C GLY A 31 -15.28 -1.79 -9.12
N THR A 32 -14.59 -1.27 -10.11
CA THR A 32 -13.21 -1.63 -10.40
C THR A 32 -12.30 -1.05 -9.32
N PHE A 33 -11.15 -1.66 -9.08
CA PHE A 33 -10.13 -1.07 -8.23
C PHE A 33 -9.67 0.29 -8.79
N THR A 34 -9.39 1.25 -7.89
CA THR A 34 -8.74 2.51 -8.26
C THR A 34 -7.31 2.24 -8.76
N PHE A 35 -6.62 1.29 -8.10
CA PHE A 35 -5.26 0.90 -8.39
C PHE A 35 -5.16 -0.62 -8.55
N LEU A 36 -4.76 -1.07 -9.73
CA LEU A 36 -4.37 -2.45 -9.95
C LEU A 36 -3.01 -2.44 -10.65
N GLY A 37 -2.03 -3.15 -10.09
CA GLY A 37 -0.69 -3.02 -10.60
C GLY A 37 0.29 -4.06 -10.12
N ILE A 38 1.55 -3.66 -10.21
CA ILE A 38 2.67 -4.55 -10.00
C ILE A 38 3.84 -3.79 -9.35
N ASN A 39 4.60 -4.50 -8.54
CA ASN A 39 5.90 -4.04 -8.06
C ASN A 39 6.96 -4.23 -9.15
N GLU A 40 7.79 -3.22 -9.36
CA GLU A 40 8.93 -3.21 -10.26
C GLU A 40 10.20 -3.21 -9.42
N SER A 41 10.81 -4.39 -9.30
CA SER A 41 12.03 -4.61 -8.53
C SER A 41 13.27 -4.50 -9.39
N GLY A 42 14.39 -4.30 -8.72
CA GLY A 42 15.73 -4.21 -9.33
C GLY A 42 16.52 -3.00 -8.87
N PRO A 43 15.95 -1.78 -8.78
CA PRO A 43 16.71 -0.62 -8.30
C PRO A 43 17.03 -0.68 -6.79
N GLU A 44 16.37 -1.53 -6.02
CA GLU A 44 16.62 -1.81 -4.60
C GLU A 44 17.60 -2.96 -4.36
N PHE A 45 17.90 -3.79 -5.35
CA PHE A 45 18.76 -4.96 -5.18
C PHE A 45 20.18 -4.59 -4.73
N GLY A 46 20.92 -5.53 -4.12
CA GLY A 46 22.30 -5.34 -3.71
C GLY A 46 22.49 -4.36 -2.56
N GLU A 47 21.61 -4.38 -1.59
CA GLU A 47 21.61 -3.54 -0.38
C GLU A 47 22.85 -3.70 0.49
N THR A 48 23.61 -4.79 0.31
CA THR A 48 24.88 -5.03 1.00
C THR A 48 26.06 -4.30 0.38
N ASN A 49 25.88 -3.69 -0.80
CA ASN A 49 26.92 -2.97 -1.53
C ASN A 49 26.40 -1.57 -1.94
N LEU A 50 26.53 -0.60 -1.05
CA LEU A 50 26.00 0.75 -1.22
C LEU A 50 27.10 1.76 -1.54
N PRO A 51 26.86 2.72 -2.45
CA PRO A 51 25.64 2.91 -3.23
C PRO A 51 25.46 1.88 -4.36
N GLY A 52 26.45 1.04 -4.62
CA GLY A 52 26.43 -0.02 -5.63
C GLY A 52 26.68 0.50 -7.06
N THR A 53 26.76 -0.42 -7.99
CA THR A 53 27.05 -0.17 -9.41
C THR A 53 25.90 -0.67 -10.28
N LEU A 54 25.34 0.19 -11.12
CA LEU A 54 24.31 -0.19 -12.09
C LEU A 54 24.80 -1.32 -13.00
N GLY A 55 23.97 -2.33 -13.18
CA GLY A 55 24.26 -3.52 -13.97
C GLY A 55 25.08 -4.59 -13.25
N THR A 56 25.53 -4.32 -12.00
CA THR A 56 26.28 -5.27 -11.15
C THR A 56 25.54 -5.52 -9.83
N ASP A 57 25.17 -4.46 -9.13
CA ASP A 57 24.51 -4.54 -7.83
C ASP A 57 23.02 -4.30 -7.93
N TYR A 58 22.59 -3.46 -8.88
CA TYR A 58 21.20 -3.15 -9.14
C TYR A 58 20.92 -2.92 -10.62
N VAL A 59 19.65 -2.93 -10.99
CA VAL A 59 19.18 -2.72 -12.37
C VAL A 59 17.86 -1.97 -12.38
N TRP A 60 17.61 -1.14 -13.39
CA TRP A 60 16.30 -0.52 -13.58
C TRP A 60 15.35 -1.46 -14.32
N PRO A 61 14.02 -1.34 -14.09
CA PRO A 61 13.00 -2.06 -14.85
C PRO A 61 13.16 -1.82 -16.35
N THR A 62 12.93 -2.86 -17.13
CA THR A 62 12.95 -2.76 -18.60
C THR A 62 11.70 -2.03 -19.07
N LEU A 63 11.84 -0.83 -19.62
CA LEU A 63 10.69 0.02 -19.99
C LEU A 63 9.71 -0.67 -20.95
N SER A 64 10.19 -1.52 -21.87
CA SER A 64 9.33 -2.27 -22.79
C SER A 64 8.49 -3.36 -22.11
N THR A 65 8.92 -3.88 -20.96
CA THR A 65 8.10 -4.86 -20.20
C THR A 65 6.93 -4.17 -19.49
N ILE A 66 7.12 -2.92 -19.05
CA ILE A 66 6.03 -2.09 -18.54
C ILE A 66 4.91 -1.94 -19.57
N ASP A 67 5.22 -1.80 -20.86
CA ASP A 67 4.21 -1.72 -21.94
C ASP A 67 3.32 -2.95 -22.02
N THR A 68 3.83 -4.11 -21.65
CA THR A 68 3.08 -5.37 -21.63
C THR A 68 1.97 -5.35 -20.56
N PHE A 69 2.19 -4.63 -19.47
CA PHE A 69 1.24 -4.53 -18.36
C PHE A 69 0.24 -3.39 -18.50
N LEU A 70 0.63 -2.28 -19.14
CA LEU A 70 -0.19 -1.05 -19.24
C LEU A 70 -1.64 -1.25 -19.69
N PRO A 71 -1.99 -2.18 -20.62
CA PRO A 71 -3.38 -2.44 -20.98
C PRO A 71 -4.24 -3.05 -19.85
N LYS A 72 -3.58 -3.55 -18.80
CA LYS A 72 -4.22 -4.31 -17.71
C LYS A 72 -4.02 -3.63 -16.35
N PHE A 73 -2.90 -2.95 -16.16
CA PHE A 73 -2.51 -2.32 -14.90
C PHE A 73 -2.33 -0.81 -15.05
N ASN A 74 -2.70 -0.08 -14.01
CA ASN A 74 -2.66 1.39 -14.02
C ASN A 74 -1.73 1.99 -12.97
N ILE A 75 -0.98 1.15 -12.22
CA ILE A 75 0.01 1.60 -11.24
C ILE A 75 1.22 0.65 -11.21
N PHE A 76 2.40 1.24 -11.06
CA PHE A 76 3.69 0.54 -10.96
C PHE A 76 4.42 1.03 -9.73
N ARG A 77 4.73 0.13 -8.78
CA ARG A 77 5.43 0.43 -7.53
C ARG A 77 6.92 0.21 -7.76
N ILE A 78 7.68 1.30 -7.86
CA ILE A 78 9.12 1.32 -8.18
C ILE A 78 9.90 1.29 -6.88
N ASN A 79 10.55 0.17 -6.60
CA ASN A 79 11.33 -0.04 -5.39
C ASN A 79 12.73 0.55 -5.57
N ILE A 80 13.17 1.40 -4.65
CA ILE A 80 14.49 2.04 -4.65
C ILE A 80 15.15 1.92 -3.28
N LEU A 81 16.44 2.21 -3.17
CA LEU A 81 17.09 2.42 -1.88
C LEU A 81 17.40 3.91 -1.65
N MET A 82 17.13 4.38 -0.44
CA MET A 82 17.41 5.76 -0.02
C MET A 82 18.89 6.12 -0.23
N GLU A 83 19.78 5.20 0.08
CA GLU A 83 21.25 5.36 0.02
C GLU A 83 21.77 5.54 -1.40
N ARG A 84 20.99 5.19 -2.42
CA ARG A 84 21.35 5.44 -3.83
C ARG A 84 20.97 6.83 -4.29
N LEU A 85 19.98 7.43 -3.65
CA LEU A 85 19.64 8.83 -3.85
C LEU A 85 20.49 9.77 -2.98
N THR A 86 20.88 9.33 -1.76
CA THR A 86 21.68 10.15 -0.83
C THR A 86 22.72 9.27 -0.15
N HIS A 87 23.97 9.28 -0.65
CA HIS A 87 24.96 8.26 -0.31
C HIS A 87 25.39 8.27 1.18
N ASP A 88 25.67 9.44 1.75
CA ASP A 88 26.32 9.53 3.06
C ASP A 88 25.34 9.80 4.21
N SER A 89 24.24 10.45 3.92
CA SER A 89 23.21 10.79 4.89
C SER A 89 21.87 11.11 4.22
N MET A 90 20.79 11.00 4.95
CA MET A 90 19.44 11.37 4.46
C MET A 90 19.32 12.85 4.06
N THR A 91 20.19 13.71 4.58
CA THR A 91 20.20 15.15 4.29
C THR A 91 21.20 15.55 3.19
N ALA A 92 21.92 14.60 2.63
CA ALA A 92 22.85 14.86 1.53
C ALA A 92 22.11 15.29 0.25
N SER A 93 22.84 15.89 -0.68
CA SER A 93 22.30 16.19 -2.01
C SER A 93 21.95 14.90 -2.75
N LEU A 94 20.87 14.93 -3.53
CA LEU A 94 20.45 13.79 -4.34
C LEU A 94 21.52 13.47 -5.40
N ASP A 95 21.86 12.19 -5.56
CA ASP A 95 22.72 11.73 -6.65
C ASP A 95 22.05 12.00 -8.00
N ALA A 96 22.70 12.77 -8.83
CA ALA A 96 22.12 13.23 -10.09
C ALA A 96 21.90 12.10 -11.10
N THR A 97 22.74 11.06 -11.08
CA THR A 97 22.66 9.93 -12.01
C THR A 97 21.49 9.02 -11.66
N TYR A 98 21.44 8.59 -10.40
CA TYR A 98 20.34 7.73 -9.93
C TYR A 98 18.98 8.44 -10.03
N LEU A 99 18.93 9.74 -9.68
CA LEU A 99 17.72 10.55 -9.82
C LEU A 99 17.28 10.69 -11.29
N ALA A 100 18.22 10.83 -12.24
CA ALA A 100 17.88 10.91 -13.65
C ALA A 100 17.25 9.59 -14.16
N ASP A 101 17.77 8.46 -13.75
CA ASP A 101 17.23 7.15 -14.11
C ASP A 101 15.85 6.89 -13.44
N LEU A 102 15.69 7.28 -12.17
CA LEU A 102 14.38 7.24 -11.49
C LEU A 102 13.36 8.11 -12.25
N LYS A 103 13.72 9.35 -12.57
CA LYS A 103 12.86 10.26 -13.35
C LYS A 103 12.51 9.68 -14.72
N LYS A 104 13.44 9.04 -15.40
CA LYS A 104 13.22 8.39 -16.69
C LYS A 104 12.16 7.30 -16.58
N THR A 105 12.25 6.43 -15.56
CA THR A 105 11.29 5.35 -15.31
C THR A 105 9.93 5.90 -14.93
N VAL A 106 9.87 6.82 -13.97
CA VAL A 106 8.63 7.49 -13.52
C VAL A 106 7.93 8.19 -14.69
N ASN A 107 8.67 9.01 -15.45
CA ASN A 107 8.08 9.74 -16.58
C ASN A 107 7.62 8.81 -17.70
N TYR A 108 8.31 7.68 -17.92
CA TYR A 108 7.87 6.70 -18.91
C TYR A 108 6.48 6.16 -18.58
N ILE A 109 6.25 5.80 -17.32
CA ILE A 109 4.97 5.28 -16.82
C ILE A 109 3.89 6.37 -16.88
N THR A 110 4.18 7.54 -16.32
CA THR A 110 3.17 8.60 -16.18
C THR A 110 2.79 9.24 -17.51
N ASN A 111 3.71 9.35 -18.47
CA ASN A 111 3.40 9.80 -19.84
C ASN A 111 2.48 8.85 -20.60
N LYS A 112 2.31 7.62 -20.14
CA LYS A 112 1.35 6.64 -20.68
C LYS A 112 0.03 6.61 -19.92
N GLY A 113 -0.15 7.51 -18.96
CA GLY A 113 -1.40 7.68 -18.21
C GLY A 113 -1.53 6.78 -16.98
N ALA A 114 -0.48 6.02 -16.62
CA ALA A 114 -0.45 5.20 -15.42
C ALA A 114 0.18 5.95 -14.24
N TYR A 115 -0.01 5.43 -13.03
CA TYR A 115 0.64 5.93 -11.82
C TYR A 115 2.00 5.27 -11.61
N ALA A 116 2.97 6.06 -11.17
CA ALA A 116 4.27 5.59 -10.71
C ALA A 116 4.39 5.82 -9.20
N MET A 117 4.47 4.76 -8.41
CA MET A 117 4.68 4.83 -6.97
C MET A 117 6.16 4.73 -6.67
N ILE A 118 6.71 5.72 -5.99
CA ILE A 118 8.11 5.76 -5.57
C ILE A 118 8.21 5.24 -4.15
N VAL A 119 9.01 4.21 -3.94
CA VAL A 119 9.10 3.45 -2.69
C VAL A 119 10.53 3.31 -2.22
N PRO A 120 10.93 3.95 -1.12
CA PRO A 120 12.14 3.56 -0.39
C PRO A 120 11.98 2.16 0.22
N HIS A 121 12.59 1.15 -0.40
CA HIS A 121 12.48 -0.26 0.03
C HIS A 121 13.47 -0.55 1.16
N ASN A 122 13.39 0.25 2.22
CA ASN A 122 14.43 0.35 3.24
C ASN A 122 14.07 -0.23 4.61
N TYR A 123 12.86 -0.75 4.80
CA TYR A 123 12.44 -1.40 6.06
C TYR A 123 12.60 -0.51 7.31
N GLY A 124 12.50 0.82 7.15
CA GLY A 124 12.76 1.78 8.21
C GLY A 124 14.24 1.91 8.60
N ARG A 125 15.16 1.58 7.68
CA ARG A 125 16.62 1.65 7.89
C ARG A 125 17.26 2.58 6.89
N PHE A 126 18.39 3.14 7.30
CA PHE A 126 19.34 3.84 6.42
C PHE A 126 20.75 3.35 6.74
N SER A 127 21.48 2.87 5.74
CA SER A 127 22.81 2.23 5.91
C SER A 127 22.82 1.17 7.00
N GLY A 128 21.79 0.29 7.00
CA GLY A 128 21.62 -0.80 7.93
C GLY A 128 21.18 -0.41 9.36
N SER A 129 21.11 0.87 9.68
CA SER A 129 20.69 1.38 10.99
C SER A 129 19.24 1.80 11.00
N VAL A 130 18.51 1.50 12.07
CA VAL A 130 17.13 1.96 12.27
C VAL A 130 17.08 3.49 12.21
N ILE A 131 16.18 4.01 11.38
CA ILE A 131 15.96 5.46 11.27
C ILE A 131 15.26 5.95 12.54
N SER A 132 15.95 6.83 13.28
CA SER A 132 15.41 7.50 14.47
C SER A 132 15.42 9.02 14.35
N ASP A 133 16.16 9.57 13.39
CA ASP A 133 16.19 10.99 13.08
C ASP A 133 15.03 11.36 12.15
N VAL A 134 13.92 11.77 12.77
CA VAL A 134 12.67 12.12 12.10
C VAL A 134 12.84 13.35 11.21
N ASP A 135 13.64 14.32 11.63
CA ASP A 135 13.86 15.57 10.87
C ASP A 135 14.71 15.31 9.62
N ALA A 136 15.74 14.48 9.74
CA ALA A 136 16.55 14.06 8.58
C ALA A 136 15.72 13.25 7.58
N PHE A 137 14.83 12.37 8.05
CA PHE A 137 13.92 11.62 7.20
C PHE A 137 12.92 12.53 6.47
N GLY A 138 12.34 13.51 7.17
CA GLY A 138 11.52 14.56 6.57
C GLY A 138 12.27 15.37 5.51
N THR A 139 13.54 15.71 5.77
CA THR A 139 14.40 16.41 4.81
C THR A 139 14.61 15.56 3.55
N TRP A 140 14.86 14.26 3.68
CA TRP A 140 14.98 13.35 2.54
C TRP A 140 13.73 13.38 1.66
N TRP A 141 12.55 13.26 2.28
CA TRP A 141 11.28 13.30 1.56
C TRP A 141 11.01 14.66 0.90
N SER A 142 11.36 15.76 1.58
CA SER A 142 11.23 17.11 0.99
C SER A 142 12.06 17.25 -0.29
N ASN A 143 13.31 16.76 -0.26
CA ASN A 143 14.20 16.79 -1.42
C ASN A 143 13.66 15.94 -2.58
N VAL A 144 13.24 14.69 -2.29
CA VAL A 144 12.70 13.79 -3.32
C VAL A 144 11.38 14.32 -3.87
N ALA A 145 10.44 14.73 -3.00
CA ALA A 145 9.14 15.20 -3.44
C ALA A 145 9.22 16.46 -4.30
N THR A 146 10.17 17.36 -4.05
CA THR A 146 10.41 18.55 -4.87
C THR A 146 10.66 18.20 -6.34
N GLU A 147 11.35 17.09 -6.59
CA GLU A 147 11.70 16.63 -7.94
C GLU A 147 10.49 16.09 -8.73
N PHE A 148 9.41 15.72 -8.03
CA PHE A 148 8.21 15.11 -8.63
C PHE A 148 6.90 15.88 -8.32
N ALA A 149 6.96 17.03 -7.64
CA ALA A 149 5.77 17.78 -7.19
C ALA A 149 4.84 18.18 -8.32
N ASN A 150 5.35 18.38 -9.53
CA ASN A 150 4.58 18.76 -10.71
C ASN A 150 3.97 17.55 -11.46
N ASN A 151 4.28 16.32 -11.07
CA ASN A 151 3.75 15.12 -11.71
C ASN A 151 2.59 14.54 -10.87
N THR A 152 1.38 14.81 -11.29
CA THR A 152 0.15 14.44 -10.55
C THR A 152 -0.13 12.93 -10.54
N GLN A 153 0.58 12.15 -11.36
CA GLN A 153 0.46 10.69 -11.43
C GLN A 153 1.57 9.96 -10.64
N VAL A 154 2.37 10.69 -9.88
CA VAL A 154 3.26 10.09 -8.88
C VAL A 154 2.45 9.77 -7.62
N VAL A 155 2.76 8.64 -7.01
CA VAL A 155 2.35 8.26 -5.66
C VAL A 155 3.61 8.16 -4.81
N PHE A 156 3.58 8.66 -3.59
CA PHE A 156 4.70 8.54 -2.66
C PHE A 156 4.38 7.51 -1.59
N ASP A 157 5.21 6.50 -1.47
CA ASP A 157 5.13 5.50 -0.41
C ASP A 157 6.21 5.80 0.63
N ILE A 158 5.80 6.05 1.87
CA ILE A 158 6.70 6.65 2.87
C ILE A 158 7.92 5.79 3.15
N ASN A 159 7.76 4.49 3.35
CA ASN A 159 8.87 3.54 3.46
C ASN A 159 8.33 2.12 3.51
N ASN A 160 8.96 1.21 2.75
CA ASN A 160 8.59 -0.19 2.74
C ASN A 160 8.80 -0.85 4.11
N GLU A 161 7.77 -1.50 4.63
CA GLU A 161 7.81 -2.53 5.66
C GLU A 161 8.64 -2.19 6.91
N PHE A 162 8.28 -1.15 7.62
CA PHE A 162 8.86 -0.92 8.94
C PHE A 162 8.72 -2.17 9.82
N HIS A 163 9.79 -2.59 10.47
CA HIS A 163 9.75 -3.71 11.41
C HIS A 163 10.79 -3.57 12.52
N ASP A 164 10.55 -4.24 13.66
CA ASP A 164 11.43 -4.24 14.82
C ASP A 164 11.85 -2.82 15.24
N MET A 165 10.88 -1.90 15.23
CA MET A 165 11.04 -0.50 15.60
C MET A 165 10.07 -0.12 16.70
N ASP A 166 10.40 0.95 17.43
CA ASP A 166 9.46 1.62 18.31
C ASP A 166 8.26 2.13 17.51
N GLN A 167 7.05 1.81 17.96
CA GLN A 167 5.81 2.15 17.23
C GLN A 167 5.60 3.66 17.11
N ASP A 168 5.96 4.42 18.13
CA ASP A 168 5.86 5.89 18.10
C ASP A 168 6.83 6.49 17.09
N VAL A 169 7.98 5.87 16.88
CA VAL A 169 8.95 6.29 15.84
C VAL A 169 8.37 6.02 14.45
N VAL A 170 7.76 4.86 14.21
CA VAL A 170 7.11 4.55 12.92
C VAL A 170 6.02 5.57 12.59
N VAL A 171 5.16 5.92 13.57
CA VAL A 171 4.12 6.94 13.38
C VAL A 171 4.74 8.32 13.06
N LYS A 172 5.78 8.71 13.79
CA LYS A 172 6.47 10.01 13.57
C LYS A 172 7.14 10.08 12.19
N LEU A 173 7.77 9.00 11.75
CA LEU A 173 8.39 8.95 10.40
C LEU A 173 7.33 9.06 9.30
N ASN A 174 6.22 8.34 9.41
CA ASN A 174 5.11 8.48 8.47
C ASN A 174 4.59 9.93 8.43
N GLN A 175 4.32 10.55 9.60
CA GLN A 175 3.82 11.92 9.64
C GLN A 175 4.83 12.92 9.07
N ALA A 176 6.12 12.78 9.42
CA ALA A 176 7.17 13.66 8.88
C ALA A 176 7.31 13.56 7.36
N GLY A 177 7.18 12.33 6.81
CA GLY A 177 7.16 12.13 5.36
C GLY A 177 5.95 12.81 4.70
N ILE A 178 4.75 12.65 5.26
CA ILE A 178 3.54 13.32 4.76
C ILE A 178 3.74 14.84 4.75
N ASP A 179 4.16 15.40 5.87
CA ASP A 179 4.30 16.86 6.03
C ASP A 179 5.37 17.41 5.07
N ALA A 180 6.49 16.71 4.93
CA ALA A 180 7.58 17.08 4.03
C ALA A 180 7.16 17.05 2.55
N ILE A 181 6.45 15.99 2.12
CA ILE A 181 5.93 15.85 0.76
C ILE A 181 4.95 16.99 0.44
N ARG A 182 4.04 17.29 1.37
CA ARG A 182 3.10 18.41 1.19
C ARG A 182 3.78 19.76 1.23
N GLY A 183 4.77 19.94 2.12
CA GLY A 183 5.61 21.13 2.19
C GLY A 183 6.43 21.39 0.93
N ALA A 184 6.83 20.35 0.21
CA ALA A 184 7.50 20.43 -1.08
C ALA A 184 6.58 20.85 -2.25
N GLY A 185 5.26 21.03 -1.99
CA GLY A 185 4.28 21.44 -2.99
C GLY A 185 3.59 20.29 -3.73
N ALA A 186 3.82 19.05 -3.35
CA ALA A 186 3.15 17.88 -3.92
C ALA A 186 1.74 17.72 -3.30
N THR A 187 0.79 18.55 -3.74
CA THR A 187 -0.55 18.66 -3.14
C THR A 187 -1.63 17.82 -3.84
N SER A 188 -1.37 17.27 -5.01
CA SER A 188 -2.34 16.47 -5.78
C SER A 188 -2.09 14.97 -5.72
N GLN A 189 -0.89 14.57 -5.33
CA GLN A 189 -0.41 13.19 -5.30
C GLN A 189 -1.05 12.41 -4.14
N TYR A 190 -1.23 11.11 -4.34
CA TYR A 190 -1.51 10.19 -3.24
C TYR A 190 -0.24 9.93 -2.44
N ILE A 191 -0.41 9.71 -1.14
CA ILE A 191 0.64 9.24 -0.24
C ILE A 191 0.17 7.93 0.37
N THR A 192 1.03 6.92 0.38
CA THR A 192 0.79 5.70 1.13
C THR A 192 1.66 5.66 2.38
N VAL A 193 1.08 5.19 3.48
CA VAL A 193 1.75 5.00 4.76
C VAL A 193 1.77 3.54 5.13
N GLU A 194 2.87 3.08 5.68
CA GLU A 194 3.03 1.70 6.11
C GLU A 194 3.25 1.59 7.60
N GLY A 195 2.77 0.50 8.20
CA GLY A 195 2.90 0.23 9.61
C GLY A 195 4.15 -0.58 9.96
N ASN A 196 4.35 -0.79 11.26
CA ASN A 196 5.35 -1.71 11.79
C ASN A 196 4.99 -3.17 11.51
N SER A 197 5.86 -4.10 11.85
CA SER A 197 5.67 -5.55 11.64
C SER A 197 5.40 -5.89 10.17
N TRP A 198 6.26 -5.37 9.28
CA TRP A 198 6.17 -5.54 7.81
C TRP A 198 4.81 -5.12 7.25
N THR A 199 4.19 -4.11 7.86
CA THR A 199 2.87 -3.55 7.45
C THR A 199 1.78 -4.61 7.17
N GLY A 200 1.88 -5.79 7.82
CA GLY A 200 1.04 -6.94 7.55
C GLY A 200 -0.44 -6.67 7.81
N ALA A 201 -1.31 -6.97 6.85
CA ALA A 201 -2.76 -6.83 7.02
C ALA A 201 -3.29 -7.78 8.10
N TRP A 202 -2.80 -9.01 8.13
CA TRP A 202 -3.16 -10.00 9.15
C TRP A 202 -2.74 -9.57 10.56
N SER A 203 -1.53 -9.00 10.68
CA SER A 203 -0.99 -8.54 11.97
C SER A 203 -1.36 -7.10 12.33
N TRP A 204 -2.08 -6.38 11.47
CA TRP A 204 -2.36 -4.94 11.63
C TRP A 204 -2.89 -4.58 13.02
N LYS A 205 -3.81 -5.38 13.56
CA LYS A 205 -4.40 -5.15 14.86
C LYS A 205 -3.49 -5.57 16.02
N THR A 206 -2.70 -6.62 15.85
CA THR A 206 -1.88 -7.21 16.92
C THR A 206 -0.49 -6.60 17.02
N SER A 207 -0.03 -5.89 15.99
CA SER A 207 1.27 -5.21 15.95
C SER A 207 1.28 -3.82 16.60
N GLY A 208 0.13 -3.28 17.01
CA GLY A 208 0.00 -1.91 17.49
C GLY A 208 -0.32 -0.88 16.40
N ASN A 209 -0.30 -1.26 15.13
CA ASN A 209 -0.62 -0.35 14.01
C ASN A 209 -2.06 0.19 14.12
N ALA A 210 -3.01 -0.69 14.45
CA ALA A 210 -4.41 -0.31 14.60
C ALA A 210 -4.66 0.75 15.68
N ASP A 211 -3.84 0.76 16.73
CA ASP A 211 -4.02 1.65 17.88
C ASP A 211 -3.34 3.01 17.67
N SER A 212 -2.36 3.11 16.77
CA SER A 212 -1.50 4.29 16.65
C SER A 212 -1.53 4.97 15.28
N MET A 213 -1.73 4.21 14.19
CA MET A 213 -1.66 4.77 12.83
C MET A 213 -2.91 5.58 12.45
N GLY A 214 -4.03 5.39 13.16
CA GLY A 214 -5.30 6.04 12.86
C GLY A 214 -5.27 7.57 12.92
N ASP A 215 -4.37 8.16 13.68
CA ASP A 215 -4.25 9.60 13.91
C ASP A 215 -3.38 10.34 12.89
N LEU A 216 -2.78 9.64 11.94
CA LEU A 216 -2.05 10.28 10.84
C LEU A 216 -2.95 11.23 10.06
N THR A 217 -2.41 12.42 9.76
CA THR A 217 -3.12 13.51 9.10
C THR A 217 -2.47 13.89 7.78
N ASP A 218 -3.28 14.27 6.81
CA ASP A 218 -2.85 14.85 5.55
C ASP A 218 -3.66 16.12 5.29
N THR A 219 -3.01 17.19 4.85
CA THR A 219 -3.67 18.44 4.47
C THR A 219 -4.51 18.30 3.20
N GLN A 220 -4.33 17.22 2.43
CA GLN A 220 -5.07 16.93 1.21
C GLN A 220 -6.09 15.82 1.46
N GLU A 221 -7.35 16.19 1.60
CA GLU A 221 -8.43 15.25 1.86
C GLU A 221 -8.52 14.13 0.81
N GLY A 222 -8.63 12.89 1.29
CA GLY A 222 -8.78 11.70 0.43
C GLY A 222 -7.52 11.26 -0.30
N LYS A 223 -6.35 11.82 0.03
CA LYS A 223 -5.08 11.50 -0.62
C LYS A 223 -4.16 10.59 0.20
N LEU A 224 -4.50 10.31 1.46
CA LEU A 224 -3.76 9.40 2.32
C LEU A 224 -4.36 7.99 2.26
N ILE A 225 -3.52 6.99 1.99
CA ILE A 225 -3.90 5.58 1.89
C ILE A 225 -3.00 4.76 2.81
N TYR A 226 -3.58 3.83 3.55
CA TYR A 226 -2.88 2.89 4.41
C TYR A 226 -2.48 1.67 3.60
N GLN A 227 -1.20 1.56 3.30
CA GLN A 227 -0.67 0.43 2.55
C GLN A 227 -0.37 -0.73 3.50
N MET A 228 -0.82 -1.91 3.10
CA MET A 228 -0.61 -3.16 3.82
C MET A 228 -0.10 -4.22 2.86
N HIS A 229 0.67 -5.16 3.39
CA HIS A 229 1.17 -6.31 2.66
C HIS A 229 0.53 -7.59 3.18
N GLN A 230 0.31 -8.58 2.31
CA GLN A 230 -0.24 -9.85 2.73
C GLN A 230 0.21 -10.99 1.85
N TYR A 231 1.03 -11.85 2.40
CA TYR A 231 1.37 -13.15 1.79
C TYR A 231 0.52 -14.28 2.38
N LEU A 232 0.45 -15.42 1.68
CA LEU A 232 -0.55 -16.46 1.93
C LEU A 232 0.06 -17.77 2.45
N ASP A 233 1.38 -17.80 2.65
CA ASP A 233 2.11 -18.89 3.28
C ASP A 233 1.95 -18.92 4.80
N SER A 234 2.52 -19.91 5.47
CA SER A 234 2.20 -20.23 6.87
C SER A 234 2.46 -19.09 7.85
N ASP A 235 3.52 -18.33 7.66
CA ASP A 235 3.96 -17.21 8.50
C ASP A 235 3.75 -15.82 7.87
N SER A 236 3.15 -15.78 6.67
CA SER A 236 2.94 -14.54 5.91
C SER A 236 4.21 -13.86 5.41
N SER A 237 5.32 -14.59 5.30
CA SER A 237 6.62 -14.03 4.85
C SER A 237 6.76 -13.91 3.34
N GLY A 238 5.95 -14.63 2.57
CA GLY A 238 6.11 -14.68 1.11
C GLY A 238 7.30 -15.52 0.65
N THR A 239 7.80 -16.42 1.50
CA THR A 239 8.98 -17.25 1.20
C THR A 239 8.64 -18.68 0.78
N SER A 240 7.35 -19.04 0.74
CA SER A 240 6.86 -20.37 0.36
C SER A 240 5.81 -20.31 -0.74
N GLU A 241 5.89 -21.25 -1.68
CA GLU A 241 4.88 -21.44 -2.73
C GLU A 241 3.56 -22.03 -2.22
N THR A 242 3.50 -22.46 -0.95
CA THR A 242 2.34 -23.14 -0.38
C THR A 242 1.48 -22.16 0.40
N CYS A 243 0.25 -21.94 -0.08
CA CYS A 243 -0.74 -21.19 0.68
C CYS A 243 -1.34 -22.06 1.80
N VAL A 244 -1.71 -21.46 2.92
CA VAL A 244 -2.29 -22.19 4.09
C VAL A 244 -3.59 -22.91 3.74
N SER A 245 -4.48 -22.23 3.01
CA SER A 245 -5.78 -22.75 2.58
C SER A 245 -6.28 -21.99 1.35
N THR A 246 -7.41 -22.41 0.80
CA THR A 246 -8.09 -21.70 -0.30
C THR A 246 -8.79 -20.41 0.14
N THR A 247 -8.97 -20.20 1.45
CA THR A 247 -9.68 -19.06 2.05
C THR A 247 -8.76 -18.08 2.78
N ILE A 248 -7.49 -18.44 2.97
CA ILE A 248 -6.53 -17.68 3.79
C ILE A 248 -6.40 -16.21 3.37
N GLY A 249 -6.54 -15.91 2.08
CA GLY A 249 -6.42 -14.54 1.56
C GLY A 249 -7.50 -13.63 2.14
N GLN A 250 -8.77 -14.04 2.10
CA GLN A 250 -9.86 -13.31 2.72
C GLN A 250 -9.68 -13.24 4.25
N GLU A 251 -9.44 -14.38 4.90
CA GLU A 251 -9.33 -14.48 6.36
C GLU A 251 -8.31 -13.49 6.93
N ARG A 252 -7.17 -13.32 6.25
CA ARG A 252 -6.11 -12.42 6.68
C ARG A 252 -6.42 -10.94 6.49
N LEU A 253 -7.37 -10.56 5.64
CA LEU A 253 -7.77 -9.18 5.42
C LEU A 253 -8.92 -8.70 6.32
N GLU A 254 -9.68 -9.60 6.97
CA GLU A 254 -10.92 -9.25 7.69
C GLU A 254 -10.69 -8.23 8.81
N ALA A 255 -9.63 -8.42 9.61
CA ALA A 255 -9.31 -7.52 10.72
C ALA A 255 -8.91 -6.12 10.24
N ALA A 256 -8.07 -6.06 9.21
CA ALA A 256 -7.65 -4.81 8.58
C ALA A 256 -8.83 -4.10 7.90
N THR A 257 -9.68 -4.82 7.17
CA THR A 257 -10.91 -4.27 6.56
C THR A 257 -11.83 -3.63 7.61
N THR A 258 -12.01 -4.33 8.71
CA THR A 258 -12.83 -3.82 9.83
C THR A 258 -12.23 -2.54 10.41
N TRP A 259 -10.92 -2.49 10.57
CA TRP A 259 -10.21 -1.30 11.06
C TRP A 259 -10.35 -0.12 10.09
N LEU A 260 -10.14 -0.34 8.79
CA LEU A 260 -10.29 0.68 7.77
C LEU A 260 -11.70 1.29 7.78
N LYS A 261 -12.74 0.46 7.87
CA LYS A 261 -14.15 0.90 7.94
C LYS A 261 -14.43 1.71 9.19
N ASN A 262 -14.01 1.21 10.35
CA ASN A 262 -14.27 1.86 11.64
C ASN A 262 -13.57 3.21 11.78
N ASN A 263 -12.42 3.39 11.13
CA ASN A 263 -11.64 4.63 11.16
C ASN A 263 -11.85 5.52 9.93
N ASN A 264 -12.77 5.16 9.03
CA ASN A 264 -13.02 5.88 7.76
C ASN A 264 -11.72 6.09 6.95
N LYS A 265 -10.86 5.06 6.90
CA LYS A 265 -9.58 5.09 6.17
C LYS A 265 -9.68 4.29 4.87
N LYS A 266 -8.75 4.56 3.96
CA LYS A 266 -8.60 3.81 2.71
C LYS A 266 -7.36 2.94 2.79
N GLY A 267 -7.44 1.72 2.29
CA GLY A 267 -6.36 0.74 2.26
C GLY A 267 -5.92 0.42 0.83
N LEU A 268 -4.67 0.03 0.68
CA LEU A 268 -4.08 -0.52 -0.53
C LEU A 268 -3.32 -1.79 -0.15
N LEU A 269 -3.49 -2.86 -0.90
CA LEU A 269 -2.65 -4.04 -0.77
C LEU A 269 -1.41 -3.85 -1.67
N GLY A 270 -0.33 -3.31 -1.10
CA GLY A 270 0.86 -2.91 -1.85
C GLY A 270 1.74 -4.07 -2.29
N GLU A 271 1.67 -5.19 -1.55
CA GLU A 271 2.33 -6.43 -1.92
C GLU A 271 1.46 -7.64 -1.57
N PHE A 272 1.37 -8.54 -2.51
CA PHE A 272 0.82 -9.88 -2.33
C PHE A 272 1.31 -10.80 -3.44
N ALA A 273 1.35 -12.10 -3.17
CA ALA A 273 1.65 -13.12 -4.16
C ALA A 273 1.05 -14.48 -3.77
N GLY A 274 1.21 -15.48 -4.63
CA GLY A 274 0.83 -16.86 -4.38
C GLY A 274 1.58 -17.81 -5.31
N GLY A 275 1.91 -19.00 -4.82
CA GLY A 275 2.59 -20.03 -5.61
C GLY A 275 1.76 -20.52 -6.80
N ASN A 276 2.42 -21.03 -7.82
CA ASN A 276 1.76 -21.53 -9.03
C ASN A 276 1.09 -22.90 -8.79
N ASN A 277 0.04 -22.90 -7.98
CA ASN A 277 -0.79 -24.07 -7.72
C ASN A 277 -2.25 -23.66 -7.53
N ASP A 278 -3.18 -24.61 -7.63
CA ASP A 278 -4.62 -24.34 -7.62
C ASP A 278 -5.12 -23.80 -6.28
N GLN A 279 -4.50 -24.23 -5.16
CA GLN A 279 -4.85 -23.71 -3.83
C GLN A 279 -4.54 -22.22 -3.72
N CYS A 280 -3.34 -21.80 -4.13
CA CYS A 280 -2.94 -20.40 -4.10
C CYS A 280 -3.75 -19.56 -5.11
N LYS A 281 -4.01 -20.07 -6.32
CA LYS A 281 -4.86 -19.36 -7.29
C LYS A 281 -6.26 -19.12 -6.74
N THR A 282 -6.83 -20.10 -6.04
CA THR A 282 -8.13 -19.96 -5.38
C THR A 282 -8.07 -18.95 -4.24
N ALA A 283 -7.02 -19.00 -3.41
CA ALA A 283 -6.84 -18.08 -2.29
C ALA A 283 -6.63 -16.63 -2.74
N VAL A 284 -5.83 -16.41 -3.78
CA VAL A 284 -5.62 -15.08 -4.39
C VAL A 284 -6.92 -14.53 -4.97
N LYS A 285 -7.67 -15.35 -5.72
CA LYS A 285 -8.99 -14.92 -6.22
C LYS A 285 -9.93 -14.56 -5.09
N GLY A 286 -10.07 -15.41 -4.08
CA GLY A 286 -10.94 -15.14 -2.93
C GLY A 286 -10.55 -13.85 -2.19
N MET A 287 -9.26 -13.56 -2.08
CA MET A 287 -8.74 -12.31 -1.51
C MET A 287 -9.16 -11.09 -2.33
N LEU A 288 -8.95 -11.12 -3.65
CA LEU A 288 -9.30 -10.01 -4.53
C LEU A 288 -10.82 -9.82 -4.65
N ASP A 289 -11.59 -10.91 -4.69
CA ASP A 289 -13.06 -10.85 -4.64
C ASP A 289 -13.55 -10.18 -3.34
N TYR A 290 -12.99 -10.57 -2.19
CA TYR A 290 -13.28 -9.94 -0.91
C TYR A 290 -12.93 -8.46 -0.87
N MET A 291 -11.77 -8.06 -1.41
CA MET A 291 -11.39 -6.65 -1.52
C MET A 291 -12.36 -5.87 -2.43
N LYS A 292 -12.80 -6.48 -3.53
CA LYS A 292 -13.77 -5.88 -4.45
C LYS A 292 -15.14 -5.68 -3.82
N GLU A 293 -15.58 -6.62 -2.97
CA GLU A 293 -16.80 -6.48 -2.17
C GLU A 293 -16.68 -5.37 -1.11
N ASN A 294 -15.46 -5.04 -0.68
CA ASN A 294 -15.13 -4.00 0.28
C ASN A 294 -14.37 -2.82 -0.36
N ASN A 295 -14.68 -2.50 -1.63
CA ASN A 295 -14.02 -1.40 -2.36
C ASN A 295 -14.40 0.00 -1.85
N ASP A 296 -15.30 0.09 -0.90
CA ASP A 296 -15.54 1.29 -0.11
C ASP A 296 -14.33 1.69 0.74
N VAL A 297 -13.47 0.74 1.07
CA VAL A 297 -12.22 0.98 1.80
C VAL A 297 -10.97 0.51 1.05
N TRP A 298 -10.98 -0.63 0.35
CA TRP A 298 -9.84 -1.12 -0.41
C TRP A 298 -9.75 -0.43 -1.79
N GLN A 299 -8.65 0.29 -2.01
CA GLN A 299 -8.43 1.03 -3.25
C GLN A 299 -7.81 0.18 -4.36
N GLY A 300 -7.17 -0.93 -4.01
CA GLY A 300 -6.56 -1.79 -5.00
C GLY A 300 -5.49 -2.72 -4.47
N ALA A 301 -4.79 -3.38 -5.40
CA ALA A 301 -3.79 -4.39 -5.09
C ALA A 301 -2.64 -4.40 -6.11
N LEU A 302 -1.41 -4.65 -5.65
CA LEU A 302 -0.20 -4.70 -6.45
C LEU A 302 0.52 -6.04 -6.23
N TRP A 303 0.79 -6.76 -7.32
CA TRP A 303 1.49 -8.05 -7.27
C TRP A 303 2.98 -7.87 -6.96
N TRP A 304 3.56 -8.76 -6.15
CA TRP A 304 5.00 -8.89 -5.94
C TRP A 304 5.55 -10.04 -6.79
N ALA A 305 6.46 -9.88 -7.80
CA ALA A 305 6.89 -8.65 -8.42
C ALA A 305 7.38 -8.95 -9.87
N ALA A 306 7.45 -7.92 -10.68
CA ALA A 306 8.24 -7.92 -11.92
C ALA A 306 9.64 -7.33 -11.67
N GLY A 307 10.52 -7.46 -12.64
CA GLY A 307 11.89 -6.96 -12.61
C GLY A 307 12.85 -7.91 -13.33
N PRO A 308 13.86 -7.40 -14.03
CA PRO A 308 14.64 -8.19 -14.98
C PRO A 308 15.60 -9.21 -14.35
N TRP A 309 15.84 -9.15 -13.04
CA TRP A 309 16.79 -10.03 -12.35
C TRP A 309 16.16 -11.09 -11.46
N TRP A 310 14.85 -11.29 -11.53
CA TRP A 310 14.17 -12.31 -10.73
C TRP A 310 14.51 -13.75 -11.15
N GLY A 311 14.92 -13.99 -12.41
CA GLY A 311 15.21 -15.35 -12.90
C GLY A 311 14.04 -16.31 -12.67
N ASP A 312 14.29 -17.40 -11.96
CA ASP A 312 13.33 -18.45 -11.61
C ASP A 312 12.57 -18.20 -10.30
N TYR A 313 12.55 -16.95 -9.81
CA TYR A 313 11.81 -16.60 -8.60
C TYR A 313 10.33 -17.00 -8.70
N MET A 314 9.83 -17.70 -7.68
CA MET A 314 8.50 -18.33 -7.68
C MET A 314 7.32 -17.39 -7.92
N TYR A 315 7.46 -16.08 -7.68
CA TYR A 315 6.43 -15.08 -7.89
C TYR A 315 6.75 -14.12 -9.06
N SER A 316 7.81 -14.43 -9.83
CA SER A 316 8.23 -13.57 -10.94
C SER A 316 7.09 -13.33 -11.93
N MET A 317 6.74 -12.04 -12.10
CA MET A 317 5.78 -11.54 -13.10
C MET A 317 6.50 -10.95 -14.32
N GLU A 318 7.84 -11.05 -14.38
CA GLU A 318 8.59 -10.49 -15.51
C GLU A 318 8.17 -11.15 -16.82
N PRO A 319 7.77 -10.38 -17.83
CA PRO A 319 7.44 -10.93 -19.15
C PRO A 319 8.70 -11.46 -19.87
N THR A 320 8.59 -12.57 -20.57
CA THR A 320 7.41 -13.34 -20.95
C THR A 320 7.36 -14.72 -20.28
N ASP A 321 8.36 -15.06 -19.49
CA ASP A 321 8.62 -16.40 -18.95
C ASP A 321 8.54 -16.48 -17.41
N GLY A 322 8.30 -15.38 -16.73
CA GLY A 322 8.06 -15.37 -15.29
C GLY A 322 6.95 -16.34 -14.90
N VAL A 323 7.17 -17.11 -13.83
CA VAL A 323 6.22 -18.14 -13.35
C VAL A 323 4.83 -17.55 -13.09
N ALA A 324 4.78 -16.39 -12.44
CA ALA A 324 3.51 -15.71 -12.18
C ALA A 324 2.95 -15.00 -13.42
N TYR A 325 3.80 -14.53 -14.34
CA TYR A 325 3.33 -13.95 -15.60
C TYR A 325 2.45 -14.93 -16.37
N THR A 326 2.87 -16.17 -16.48
CA THR A 326 2.13 -17.21 -17.23
C THR A 326 0.93 -17.76 -16.47
N SER A 327 0.90 -17.64 -15.13
CA SER A 327 -0.10 -18.30 -14.29
C SER A 327 -1.11 -17.38 -13.61
N TYR A 328 -0.78 -16.09 -13.43
CA TYR A 328 -1.61 -15.14 -12.70
C TYR A 328 -2.03 -13.89 -13.48
N LEU A 329 -1.32 -13.53 -14.57
CA LEU A 329 -1.61 -12.28 -15.28
C LEU A 329 -3.09 -12.15 -15.68
N ASP A 330 -3.69 -13.22 -16.24
CA ASP A 330 -5.09 -13.19 -16.66
C ASP A 330 -6.06 -13.16 -15.47
N ILE A 331 -5.69 -13.78 -14.34
CA ILE A 331 -6.46 -13.71 -13.11
C ILE A 331 -6.50 -12.26 -12.63
N LEU A 332 -5.33 -11.61 -12.52
CA LEU A 332 -5.22 -10.22 -12.06
C LEU A 332 -5.93 -9.25 -13.01
N ALA A 333 -5.73 -9.42 -14.32
CA ALA A 333 -6.37 -8.59 -15.34
C ALA A 333 -7.91 -8.62 -15.31
N SER A 334 -8.51 -9.68 -14.75
CA SER A 334 -9.97 -9.77 -14.60
C SER A 334 -10.53 -8.81 -13.55
N TYR A 335 -9.68 -8.16 -12.78
CA TYR A 335 -10.03 -7.15 -11.76
C TYR A 335 -9.75 -5.70 -12.21
N ALA A 336 -9.21 -5.49 -13.42
CA ALA A 336 -8.91 -4.19 -14.02
C ALA A 336 -10.16 -3.36 -14.40
#